data_6122db8778f09e95b4770aa5145875f0
#
_entry.id   6122db8778f09e95b4770aa5145875f0
#
_cell.length_a   1.000
_cell.length_b   1.000
_cell.length_c   1.000
_cell.angle_alpha   90.00
_cell.angle_beta   90.00
_cell.angle_gamma   90.00
#
_symmetry.space_group_name_H-M   'P 1'
#
loop_
_entity.id
_entity.type
_entity.pdbx_description
1 polymer ?
#
loop_
_entity_poly.entity_id
_entity_poly.type
_entity_poly.pdbx_seq_one_letter_code
_entity_poly.pdbx_strand_id
1 'polypeptide(L)'
;MIYFNNVSKDYHLELNKATKRVLDNINLAIEKNEFVILCGKTGSGKTTIMKLISGEEKPTFGEVKVGDLNISEIGEKQIRNLRQRIGFVFQDFKLLPYKTVFENVAFALEANNYKDDSIKKEVFRTLEIVNLEDKADSFPNELSGGEKQRTAIARAIIRKPEIILADEPTGNLDPYNTRDIIKLLLKINLNESTIILSTHNKDIVNNIQKRVITLDKGRILRDEEQGRYVI
;
A
#
# COMPACT_ATOMS: atom_id res chain seq x y z
N MET A 1 5.33 8.90 -10.33
CA MET A 1 4.32 9.97 -10.39
C MET A 1 2.97 9.37 -10.71
N ILE A 2 1.92 9.75 -9.96
CA ILE A 2 0.57 9.18 -10.08
C ILE A 2 -0.38 10.34 -10.33
N TYR A 3 -1.27 10.20 -11.32
CA TYR A 3 -2.25 11.22 -11.66
C TYR A 3 -3.65 10.65 -11.75
N PHE A 4 -4.59 11.35 -11.18
CA PHE A 4 -6.04 11.17 -11.34
C PHE A 4 -6.59 12.43 -11.99
N ASN A 5 -7.27 12.30 -13.12
CA ASN A 5 -7.89 13.39 -13.85
C ASN A 5 -9.40 13.12 -13.98
N ASN A 6 -10.21 13.87 -13.24
CA ASN A 6 -11.67 13.78 -13.19
C ASN A 6 -12.18 12.34 -12.98
N VAL A 7 -11.52 11.58 -12.07
CA VAL A 7 -11.78 10.16 -11.88
C VAL A 7 -13.04 9.93 -11.05
N SER A 8 -13.95 9.13 -11.60
CA SER A 8 -15.08 8.58 -10.85
C SER A 8 -15.10 7.05 -10.95
N LYS A 9 -15.52 6.39 -9.86
CA LYS A 9 -15.63 4.93 -9.80
C LYS A 9 -16.99 4.53 -9.27
N ASP A 10 -17.68 3.76 -10.08
CA ASP A 10 -18.96 3.16 -9.77
C ASP A 10 -18.81 1.64 -9.61
N TYR A 11 -19.49 1.05 -8.63
CA TYR A 11 -19.62 -0.39 -8.43
C TYR A 11 -21.07 -0.83 -8.64
N HIS A 12 -21.25 -1.92 -9.39
CA HIS A 12 -22.56 -2.54 -9.53
C HIS A 12 -22.82 -3.47 -8.35
N LEU A 13 -23.94 -3.27 -7.67
CA LEU A 13 -24.38 -4.11 -6.56
C LEU A 13 -25.22 -5.26 -7.13
N GLU A 14 -24.75 -6.50 -6.96
CA GLU A 14 -25.42 -7.70 -7.53
C GLU A 14 -26.85 -7.89 -6.99
N LEU A 15 -27.08 -7.58 -5.71
CA LEU A 15 -28.35 -7.83 -5.01
C LEU A 15 -29.55 -7.05 -5.56
N ASN A 16 -29.36 -5.86 -6.09
CA ASN A 16 -30.48 -4.98 -6.51
C ASN A 16 -30.23 -4.28 -7.85
N LYS A 17 -29.18 -4.67 -8.60
CA LYS A 17 -28.75 -4.01 -9.84
C LYS A 17 -28.50 -2.49 -9.69
N ALA A 18 -28.38 -1.99 -8.48
CA ALA A 18 -28.10 -0.58 -8.22
C ALA A 18 -26.63 -0.29 -8.48
N THR A 19 -26.33 0.90 -8.92
CA THR A 19 -24.96 1.41 -9.07
C THR A 19 -24.63 2.30 -7.89
N LYS A 20 -23.52 2.01 -7.21
CA LYS A 20 -23.02 2.82 -6.09
C LYS A 20 -21.77 3.56 -6.54
N ARG A 21 -21.84 4.90 -6.57
CA ARG A 21 -20.66 5.74 -6.76
C ARG A 21 -19.80 5.74 -5.49
N VAL A 22 -18.55 5.35 -5.62
CA VAL A 22 -17.58 5.27 -4.51
C VAL A 22 -16.55 6.37 -4.60
N LEU A 23 -16.13 6.78 -5.82
CA LEU A 23 -15.31 7.96 -6.06
C LEU A 23 -16.04 8.88 -7.02
N ASP A 24 -15.99 10.19 -6.75
CA ASP A 24 -16.68 11.20 -7.53
C ASP A 24 -15.75 12.38 -7.83
N ASN A 25 -15.36 12.50 -9.10
CA ASN A 25 -14.53 13.58 -9.64
C ASN A 25 -13.23 13.82 -8.88
N ILE A 26 -12.44 12.75 -8.66
CA ILE A 26 -11.14 12.83 -8.02
C ILE A 26 -10.12 13.45 -8.98
N ASN A 27 -9.48 14.54 -8.54
CA ASN A 27 -8.32 15.14 -9.17
C ASN A 27 -7.17 15.10 -8.17
N LEU A 28 -6.07 14.39 -8.50
CA LEU A 28 -4.98 14.12 -7.57
C LEU A 28 -3.69 13.93 -8.35
N ALA A 29 -2.60 14.53 -7.86
CA ALA A 29 -1.24 14.27 -8.32
C ALA A 29 -0.39 13.86 -7.13
N ILE A 30 0.36 12.75 -7.24
CA ILE A 30 1.35 12.31 -6.25
C ILE A 30 2.70 12.20 -6.95
N GLU A 31 3.70 12.88 -6.41
CA GLU A 31 5.04 12.94 -6.97
C GLU A 31 5.87 11.68 -6.62
N LYS A 32 7.00 11.49 -7.31
CA LYS A 32 7.97 10.46 -6.93
C LYS A 32 8.53 10.75 -5.54
N ASN A 33 8.78 9.66 -4.79
CA ASN A 33 9.39 9.70 -3.48
C ASN A 33 8.57 10.45 -2.42
N GLU A 34 7.33 10.80 -2.74
CA GLU A 34 6.43 11.45 -1.81
C GLU A 34 5.88 10.44 -0.78
N PHE A 35 5.65 10.91 0.44
CA PHE A 35 4.91 10.19 1.48
C PHE A 35 3.55 10.87 1.64
N VAL A 36 2.49 10.19 1.22
CA VAL A 36 1.12 10.70 1.26
C VAL A 36 0.27 9.87 2.19
N ILE A 37 -0.50 10.55 3.04
CA ILE A 37 -1.49 9.92 3.92
C ILE A 37 -2.88 10.15 3.34
N LEU A 38 -3.58 9.06 3.02
CA LEU A 38 -4.99 9.08 2.70
C LEU A 38 -5.79 8.89 3.98
N CYS A 39 -6.45 9.92 4.49
CA CYS A 39 -7.30 9.81 5.66
C CYS A 39 -8.78 9.97 5.31
N GLY A 40 -9.65 9.46 6.18
CA GLY A 40 -11.09 9.50 5.99
C GLY A 40 -11.80 8.35 6.69
N LYS A 41 -13.11 8.49 6.91
CA LYS A 41 -13.94 7.43 7.51
C LYS A 41 -13.90 6.15 6.69
N THR A 42 -14.25 5.03 7.32
CA THR A 42 -14.46 3.77 6.61
C THR A 42 -15.48 3.98 5.49
N GLY A 43 -15.19 3.46 4.29
CA GLY A 43 -16.05 3.65 3.12
C GLY A 43 -15.90 5.00 2.40
N SER A 44 -14.94 5.86 2.76
CA SER A 44 -14.69 7.14 2.06
C SER A 44 -14.05 7.00 0.67
N GLY A 45 -13.52 5.81 0.31
CA GLY A 45 -12.91 5.55 -1.00
C GLY A 45 -11.40 5.32 -0.99
N LYS A 46 -10.72 5.31 0.18
CA LYS A 46 -9.25 5.14 0.30
C LYS A 46 -8.75 3.87 -0.41
N THR A 47 -9.31 2.72 -0.07
CA THR A 47 -8.96 1.43 -0.69
C THR A 47 -9.25 1.42 -2.19
N THR A 48 -10.30 2.10 -2.64
CA THR A 48 -10.63 2.22 -4.08
C THR A 48 -9.56 3.02 -4.83
N ILE A 49 -9.03 4.11 -4.25
CA ILE A 49 -7.90 4.85 -4.83
C ILE A 49 -6.69 3.91 -4.99
N MET A 50 -6.35 3.13 -3.95
CA MET A 50 -5.23 2.18 -4.02
C MET A 50 -5.45 1.09 -5.08
N LYS A 51 -6.67 0.58 -5.22
CA LYS A 51 -7.04 -0.39 -6.26
C LYS A 51 -6.93 0.17 -7.67
N LEU A 52 -7.25 1.44 -7.86
CA LEU A 52 -7.04 2.11 -9.15
C LEU A 52 -5.54 2.28 -9.44
N ILE A 53 -4.71 2.66 -8.46
CA ILE A 53 -3.26 2.80 -8.64
C ILE A 53 -2.63 1.44 -9.00
N SER A 54 -3.06 0.35 -8.38
CA SER A 54 -2.52 -1.01 -8.63
C SER A 54 -3.08 -1.68 -9.89
N GLY A 55 -4.02 -1.03 -10.58
CA GLY A 55 -4.73 -1.63 -11.72
C GLY A 55 -5.56 -2.86 -11.32
N GLU A 56 -5.93 -3.01 -10.04
CA GLU A 56 -6.93 -4.01 -9.60
C GLU A 56 -8.31 -3.62 -10.07
N GLU A 57 -8.58 -2.31 -10.08
CA GLU A 57 -9.78 -1.71 -10.62
C GLU A 57 -9.45 -0.72 -11.74
N LYS A 58 -10.39 -0.51 -12.65
CA LYS A 58 -10.33 0.57 -13.64
C LYS A 58 -11.33 1.67 -13.26
N PRO A 59 -11.04 2.95 -13.58
CA PRO A 59 -12.01 4.01 -13.38
C PRO A 59 -13.23 3.80 -14.27
N THR A 60 -14.41 4.25 -13.81
CA THR A 60 -15.63 4.27 -14.63
C THR A 60 -15.63 5.50 -15.56
N PHE A 61 -15.11 6.63 -15.03
CA PHE A 61 -14.93 7.87 -15.79
C PHE A 61 -13.58 8.49 -15.41
N GLY A 62 -13.04 9.29 -16.31
CA GLY A 62 -11.76 9.96 -16.13
C GLY A 62 -10.56 9.06 -16.41
N GLU A 63 -9.38 9.53 -16.05
CA GLU A 63 -8.10 8.88 -16.38
C GLU A 63 -7.22 8.74 -15.14
N VAL A 64 -6.62 7.55 -14.95
CA VAL A 64 -5.60 7.30 -13.94
C VAL A 64 -4.30 6.94 -14.64
N LYS A 65 -3.23 7.71 -14.34
CA LYS A 65 -1.86 7.42 -14.83
C LYS A 65 -0.96 7.04 -13.67
N VAL A 66 -0.15 5.99 -13.87
CA VAL A 66 0.90 5.56 -12.94
C VAL A 66 2.20 5.43 -13.73
N GLY A 67 3.12 6.35 -13.50
CA GLY A 67 4.27 6.52 -14.37
C GLY A 67 3.85 6.89 -15.79
N ASP A 68 4.24 6.04 -16.71
CA ASP A 68 3.93 6.11 -18.16
C ASP A 68 2.67 5.31 -18.56
N LEU A 69 2.04 4.61 -17.62
CA LEU A 69 0.91 3.72 -17.88
C LEU A 69 -0.43 4.40 -17.61
N ASN A 70 -1.34 4.36 -18.58
CA ASN A 70 -2.75 4.74 -18.39
C ASN A 70 -3.56 3.51 -17.95
N ILE A 71 -4.01 3.50 -16.69
CA ILE A 71 -4.70 2.37 -16.08
C ILE A 71 -6.04 2.05 -16.77
N SER A 72 -6.68 3.05 -17.38
CA SER A 72 -7.95 2.86 -18.09
C SER A 72 -7.79 1.95 -19.33
N GLU A 73 -6.62 1.96 -19.97
CA GLU A 73 -6.37 1.37 -21.27
C GLU A 73 -5.45 0.14 -21.25
N ILE A 74 -4.67 -0.05 -20.15
CA ILE A 74 -3.67 -1.12 -20.08
C ILE A 74 -4.29 -2.52 -20.13
N GLY A 75 -3.58 -3.42 -20.85
CA GLY A 75 -3.90 -4.84 -20.89
C GLY A 75 -3.26 -5.63 -19.75
N GLU A 76 -3.61 -6.92 -19.62
CA GLU A 76 -3.16 -7.80 -18.53
C GLU A 76 -1.63 -7.88 -18.37
N LYS A 77 -0.88 -7.89 -19.46
CA LYS A 77 0.60 -7.94 -19.42
C LYS A 77 1.17 -6.68 -18.77
N GLN A 78 0.63 -5.52 -19.12
CA GLN A 78 1.06 -4.24 -18.55
C GLN A 78 0.65 -4.12 -17.08
N ILE A 79 -0.54 -4.64 -16.69
CA ILE A 79 -0.97 -4.72 -15.29
C ILE A 79 0.02 -5.57 -14.47
N ARG A 80 0.46 -6.73 -14.99
CA ARG A 80 1.48 -7.55 -14.32
C ARG A 80 2.78 -6.78 -14.11
N ASN A 81 3.26 -6.07 -15.13
CA ASN A 81 4.48 -5.25 -15.04
C ASN A 81 4.31 -4.10 -14.04
N LEU A 82 3.15 -3.43 -14.03
CA LEU A 82 2.83 -2.39 -13.04
C LEU A 82 2.90 -2.94 -11.61
N ARG A 83 2.22 -4.06 -11.35
CA ARG A 83 2.21 -4.70 -10.02
C ARG A 83 3.59 -5.17 -9.56
N GLN A 84 4.50 -5.39 -10.49
CA GLN A 84 5.90 -5.67 -10.13
C GLN A 84 6.62 -4.44 -9.54
N ARG A 85 6.19 -3.24 -9.87
CA ARG A 85 6.74 -1.97 -9.37
C ARG A 85 6.03 -1.47 -8.10
N ILE A 86 5.00 -2.21 -7.62
CA ILE A 86 4.18 -1.85 -6.47
C ILE A 86 4.36 -2.89 -5.37
N GLY A 87 4.69 -2.45 -4.16
CA GLY A 87 4.61 -3.23 -2.93
C GLY A 87 3.27 -2.99 -2.23
N PHE A 88 2.61 -4.06 -1.79
CA PHE A 88 1.34 -3.95 -1.07
C PHE A 88 1.50 -4.41 0.37
N VAL A 89 1.03 -3.59 1.33
CA VAL A 89 0.98 -3.88 2.76
C VAL A 89 -0.47 -3.80 3.20
N PHE A 90 -1.02 -4.91 3.69
CA PHE A 90 -2.43 -5.05 4.08
C PHE A 90 -2.60 -5.02 5.60
N GLN A 91 -3.77 -4.62 6.06
CA GLN A 91 -4.17 -4.62 7.46
C GLN A 91 -4.17 -6.03 8.08
N ASP A 92 -4.57 -7.06 7.32
CA ASP A 92 -4.65 -8.46 7.73
C ASP A 92 -3.40 -9.27 7.34
N PHE A 93 -2.28 -8.59 7.12
CA PHE A 93 -0.96 -9.12 6.80
C PHE A 93 -0.90 -9.95 5.50
N LYS A 94 -1.91 -10.73 5.17
CA LYS A 94 -1.99 -11.65 4.02
C LYS A 94 -0.76 -12.57 3.92
N LEU A 95 -0.25 -13.03 5.05
CA LEU A 95 0.86 -13.99 5.07
C LEU A 95 0.39 -15.39 4.66
N LEU A 96 1.31 -16.12 4.03
CA LEU A 96 1.11 -17.53 3.68
C LEU A 96 1.30 -18.37 4.95
N PRO A 97 0.24 -19.00 5.50
CA PRO A 97 0.26 -19.55 6.86
C PRO A 97 1.18 -20.78 7.03
N TYR A 98 1.44 -21.48 5.93
CA TYR A 98 2.28 -22.69 5.89
C TYR A 98 3.70 -22.44 5.38
N LYS A 99 4.10 -21.18 5.27
CA LYS A 99 5.42 -20.75 4.89
C LYS A 99 6.07 -19.98 6.02
N THR A 100 7.37 -20.17 6.24
CA THR A 100 8.15 -19.43 7.21
C THR A 100 8.23 -17.93 6.85
N VAL A 101 8.79 -17.12 7.73
CA VAL A 101 9.09 -15.69 7.43
C VAL A 101 9.97 -15.59 6.20
N PHE A 102 11.06 -16.38 6.16
CA PHE A 102 11.96 -16.43 4.98
C PHE A 102 11.18 -16.72 3.70
N GLU A 103 10.39 -17.78 3.68
CA GLU A 103 9.62 -18.22 2.51
C GLU A 103 8.52 -17.23 2.11
N ASN A 104 7.88 -16.55 3.07
CA ASN A 104 6.91 -15.49 2.80
C ASN A 104 7.57 -14.33 2.05
N VAL A 105 8.79 -13.96 2.43
CA VAL A 105 9.54 -12.88 1.80
C VAL A 105 10.11 -13.33 0.45
N ALA A 106 10.69 -14.54 0.38
CA ALA A 106 11.24 -15.14 -0.83
C ALA A 106 10.21 -15.29 -1.95
N PHE A 107 8.95 -15.58 -1.60
CA PHE A 107 7.85 -15.81 -2.55
C PHE A 107 7.72 -14.70 -3.60
N ALA A 108 7.97 -13.44 -3.23
CA ALA A 108 7.91 -12.32 -4.16
C ALA A 108 9.02 -12.35 -5.22
N LEU A 109 10.18 -12.95 -4.94
CA LEU A 109 11.28 -13.14 -5.89
C LEU A 109 11.11 -14.41 -6.72
N GLU A 110 10.70 -15.52 -6.08
CA GLU A 110 10.44 -16.80 -6.75
C GLU A 110 9.44 -16.66 -7.90
N ALA A 111 8.36 -15.91 -7.68
CA ALA A 111 7.35 -15.61 -8.69
C ALA A 111 7.90 -14.88 -9.94
N ASN A 112 9.16 -14.43 -9.93
CA ASN A 112 9.83 -13.71 -11.01
C ASN A 112 11.10 -14.39 -11.52
N ASN A 113 11.27 -15.71 -11.26
CA ASN A 113 12.37 -16.55 -11.75
C ASN A 113 13.79 -16.06 -11.32
N TYR A 114 13.94 -15.48 -10.13
CA TYR A 114 15.27 -15.19 -9.58
C TYR A 114 15.99 -16.51 -9.23
N LYS A 115 17.34 -16.50 -9.30
CA LYS A 115 18.17 -17.67 -8.94
C LYS A 115 18.22 -17.84 -7.41
N ASP A 116 18.22 -19.08 -6.93
CA ASP A 116 18.13 -19.44 -5.51
C ASP A 116 19.19 -18.77 -4.63
N ASP A 117 20.47 -18.76 -5.06
CA ASP A 117 21.54 -18.13 -4.30
C ASP A 117 21.35 -16.61 -4.12
N SER A 118 20.77 -15.93 -5.12
CA SER A 118 20.47 -14.52 -5.04
C SER A 118 19.27 -14.24 -4.14
N ILE A 119 18.28 -15.14 -4.12
CA ILE A 119 17.09 -15.03 -3.25
C ILE A 119 17.52 -15.05 -1.79
N LYS A 120 18.32 -16.03 -1.37
CA LYS A 120 18.75 -16.14 0.03
C LYS A 120 19.41 -14.87 0.53
N LYS A 121 20.35 -14.31 -0.24
CA LYS A 121 21.06 -13.07 0.11
C LYS A 121 20.10 -11.87 0.25
N GLU A 122 19.22 -11.67 -0.73
CA GLU A 122 18.30 -10.52 -0.72
C GLU A 122 17.22 -10.67 0.38
N VAL A 123 16.76 -11.90 0.71
CA VAL A 123 15.84 -12.14 1.81
C VAL A 123 16.47 -11.73 3.14
N PHE A 124 17.67 -12.25 3.49
CA PHE A 124 18.32 -11.90 4.75
C PHE A 124 18.59 -10.41 4.86
N ARG A 125 19.08 -9.76 3.79
CA ARG A 125 19.25 -8.30 3.75
C ARG A 125 17.93 -7.55 3.99
N THR A 126 16.82 -8.08 3.48
CA THR A 126 15.51 -7.46 3.69
C THR A 126 14.99 -7.69 5.11
N LEU A 127 15.25 -8.86 5.70
CA LEU A 127 14.92 -9.16 7.09
C LEU A 127 15.68 -8.26 8.07
N GLU A 128 16.96 -7.94 7.79
CA GLU A 128 17.72 -6.94 8.54
C GLU A 128 17.06 -5.55 8.54
N ILE A 129 16.52 -5.12 7.41
CA ILE A 129 15.82 -3.82 7.31
C ILE A 129 14.61 -3.75 8.27
N VAL A 130 13.92 -4.88 8.45
CA VAL A 130 12.71 -4.97 9.26
C VAL A 130 12.95 -5.56 10.66
N ASN A 131 14.20 -5.88 11.02
CA ASN A 131 14.62 -6.49 12.29
C ASN A 131 13.89 -7.82 12.56
N LEU A 132 14.04 -8.78 11.66
CA LEU A 132 13.44 -10.13 11.73
C LEU A 132 14.41 -11.24 11.34
N GLU A 133 15.72 -11.03 11.41
CA GLU A 133 16.76 -12.01 11.02
C GLU A 133 16.67 -13.28 11.87
N ASP A 134 16.42 -13.10 13.17
CA ASP A 134 16.28 -14.16 14.15
C ASP A 134 14.97 -14.95 14.04
N LYS A 135 14.03 -14.48 13.23
CA LYS A 135 12.71 -15.08 12.98
C LYS A 135 12.57 -15.71 11.60
N ALA A 136 13.66 -15.82 10.83
CA ALA A 136 13.61 -16.29 9.45
C ALA A 136 12.89 -17.63 9.29
N ASP A 137 13.10 -18.57 10.24
CA ASP A 137 12.53 -19.91 10.22
C ASP A 137 11.19 -20.03 10.95
N SER A 138 10.69 -18.96 11.57
CA SER A 138 9.40 -18.95 12.30
C SER A 138 8.23 -18.93 11.32
N PHE A 139 7.13 -19.60 11.71
CA PHE A 139 5.86 -19.55 10.98
C PHE A 139 4.98 -18.39 11.45
N PRO A 140 4.03 -17.92 10.62
CA PRO A 140 3.17 -16.79 10.98
C PRO A 140 2.39 -16.97 12.30
N ASN A 141 2.02 -18.18 12.70
CA ASN A 141 1.32 -18.44 13.95
C ASN A 141 2.19 -18.26 15.20
N GLU A 142 3.52 -18.24 15.05
CA GLU A 142 4.51 -18.06 16.12
C GLU A 142 4.87 -16.57 16.31
N LEU A 143 4.38 -15.69 15.43
CA LEU A 143 4.72 -14.27 15.41
C LEU A 143 3.69 -13.42 16.14
N SER A 144 4.17 -12.38 16.82
CA SER A 144 3.34 -11.26 17.30
C SER A 144 2.72 -10.48 16.13
N GLY A 145 1.71 -9.65 16.40
CA GLY A 145 1.09 -8.80 15.37
C GLY A 145 2.09 -7.87 14.68
N GLY A 146 3.01 -7.27 15.46
CA GLY A 146 4.07 -6.41 14.94
C GLY A 146 5.06 -7.16 14.04
N GLU A 147 5.46 -8.39 14.41
CA GLU A 147 6.34 -9.23 13.59
C GLU A 147 5.65 -9.68 12.30
N LYS A 148 4.36 -10.05 12.35
CA LYS A 148 3.55 -10.34 11.15
C LYS A 148 3.54 -9.14 10.19
N GLN A 149 3.33 -7.95 10.72
CA GLN A 149 3.31 -6.75 9.89
C GLN A 149 4.68 -6.42 9.31
N ARG A 150 5.77 -6.57 10.08
CA ARG A 150 7.13 -6.43 9.55
C ARG A 150 7.44 -7.46 8.47
N THR A 151 6.97 -8.70 8.61
CA THR A 151 7.08 -9.73 7.55
C THR A 151 6.32 -9.34 6.28
N ALA A 152 5.10 -8.80 6.42
CA ALA A 152 4.33 -8.31 5.28
C ALA A 152 5.01 -7.13 4.57
N ILE A 153 5.62 -6.22 5.35
CA ILE A 153 6.42 -5.10 4.81
C ILE A 153 7.68 -5.65 4.10
N ALA A 154 8.42 -6.59 4.70
CA ALA A 154 9.58 -7.20 4.08
C ALA A 154 9.23 -7.81 2.71
N ARG A 155 8.13 -8.57 2.63
CA ARG A 155 7.62 -9.12 1.37
C ARG A 155 7.28 -8.04 0.36
N ALA A 156 6.74 -6.92 0.80
CA ALA A 156 6.39 -5.81 -0.09
C ALA A 156 7.62 -5.09 -0.66
N ILE A 157 8.70 -4.94 0.15
CA ILE A 157 9.89 -4.14 -0.23
C ILE A 157 11.03 -4.92 -0.88
N ILE A 158 11.05 -6.25 -0.78
CA ILE A 158 12.18 -7.07 -1.26
C ILE A 158 12.51 -6.84 -2.74
N ARG A 159 11.52 -6.46 -3.53
CA ARG A 159 11.69 -6.13 -4.95
C ARG A 159 12.07 -4.68 -5.22
N LYS A 160 12.33 -3.90 -4.17
CA LYS A 160 12.63 -2.46 -4.27
C LYS A 160 11.58 -1.72 -5.10
N PRO A 161 10.30 -1.77 -4.71
CA PRO A 161 9.23 -1.18 -5.50
C PRO A 161 9.35 0.35 -5.54
N GLU A 162 8.89 0.94 -6.65
CA GLU A 162 8.80 2.39 -6.80
C GLU A 162 7.67 2.99 -5.96
N ILE A 163 6.61 2.19 -5.72
CA ILE A 163 5.41 2.60 -4.98
C ILE A 163 5.08 1.56 -3.92
N ILE A 164 4.76 2.01 -2.72
CA ILE A 164 4.23 1.18 -1.64
C ILE A 164 2.83 1.67 -1.29
N LEU A 165 1.86 0.77 -1.40
CA LEU A 165 0.48 0.98 -0.99
C LEU A 165 0.26 0.27 0.34
N ALA A 166 0.09 1.04 1.42
CA ALA A 166 -0.14 0.52 2.77
C ALA A 166 -1.57 0.81 3.21
N ASP A 167 -2.45 -0.20 3.11
CA ASP A 167 -3.86 -0.06 3.46
C ASP A 167 -4.10 -0.45 4.91
N GLU A 168 -4.32 0.57 5.77
CA GLU A 168 -4.54 0.45 7.23
C GLU A 168 -3.48 -0.45 7.92
N PRO A 169 -2.16 -0.28 7.66
CA PRO A 169 -1.12 -1.25 8.05
C PRO A 169 -0.94 -1.38 9.57
N THR A 170 -1.60 -0.56 10.35
CA THR A 170 -1.51 -0.53 11.81
C THR A 170 -2.83 -0.81 12.51
N GLY A 171 -3.89 -1.13 11.75
CA GLY A 171 -5.24 -1.29 12.28
C GLY A 171 -5.41 -2.42 13.30
N ASN A 172 -4.53 -3.43 13.26
CA ASN A 172 -4.55 -4.60 14.17
C ASN A 172 -3.38 -4.59 15.18
N LEU A 173 -2.72 -3.44 15.40
CA LEU A 173 -1.54 -3.32 16.24
C LEU A 173 -1.80 -2.45 17.46
N ASP A 174 -1.08 -2.74 18.54
CA ASP A 174 -1.01 -1.87 19.71
C ASP A 174 -0.26 -0.56 19.40
N PRO A 175 -0.36 0.48 20.26
CA PRO A 175 0.26 1.78 19.99
C PRO A 175 1.78 1.75 19.85
N TYR A 176 2.48 0.82 20.53
CA TYR A 176 3.93 0.69 20.45
C TYR A 176 4.34 0.16 19.08
N ASN A 177 3.79 -0.99 18.70
CA ASN A 177 4.03 -1.58 17.37
C ASN A 177 3.59 -0.64 16.23
N THR A 178 2.47 0.07 16.39
CA THR A 178 2.01 1.10 15.45
C THR A 178 3.10 2.13 15.17
N ARG A 179 3.71 2.70 16.23
CA ARG A 179 4.79 3.70 16.08
C ARG A 179 6.00 3.14 15.33
N ASP A 180 6.38 1.89 15.62
CA ASP A 180 7.54 1.25 15.00
C ASP A 180 7.28 0.96 13.51
N ILE A 181 6.08 0.50 13.14
CA ILE A 181 5.71 0.30 11.73
C ILE A 181 5.74 1.62 10.97
N ILE A 182 5.23 2.70 11.55
CA ILE A 182 5.27 4.02 10.90
C ILE A 182 6.70 4.51 10.72
N LYS A 183 7.57 4.37 11.72
CA LYS A 183 9.01 4.71 11.59
C LYS A 183 9.68 3.89 10.48
N LEU A 184 9.35 2.60 10.38
CA LEU A 184 9.86 1.74 9.33
C LEU A 184 9.43 2.23 7.94
N LEU A 185 8.16 2.56 7.75
CA LEU A 185 7.66 3.10 6.48
C LEU A 185 8.34 4.45 6.13
N LEU A 186 8.52 5.33 7.11
CA LEU A 186 9.27 6.58 6.89
C LEU A 186 10.72 6.33 6.48
N LYS A 187 11.41 5.36 7.10
CA LYS A 187 12.78 4.95 6.72
C LYS A 187 12.83 4.39 5.29
N ILE A 188 11.81 3.61 4.89
CA ILE A 188 11.70 3.07 3.53
C ILE A 188 11.48 4.19 2.52
N ASN A 189 10.67 5.20 2.83
CA ASN A 189 10.45 6.36 1.96
C ASN A 189 11.75 7.14 1.67
N LEU A 190 12.65 7.26 2.65
CA LEU A 190 13.95 7.90 2.45
C LEU A 190 14.85 7.16 1.42
N ASN A 191 14.55 5.91 1.12
CA ASN A 191 15.22 5.11 0.09
C ASN A 191 14.50 5.19 -1.28
N GLU A 192 13.84 6.31 -1.55
CA GLU A 192 13.26 6.66 -2.85
C GLU A 192 11.99 5.89 -3.27
N SER A 193 11.29 5.22 -2.35
CA SER A 193 9.96 4.68 -2.64
C SER A 193 8.87 5.72 -2.35
N THR A 194 7.92 5.90 -3.26
CA THR A 194 6.69 6.66 -3.01
C THR A 194 5.79 5.85 -2.08
N ILE A 195 5.32 6.43 -0.97
CA ILE A 195 4.44 5.72 -0.03
C ILE A 195 3.07 6.37 0.02
N ILE A 196 2.04 5.55 -0.15
CA ILE A 196 0.65 5.94 0.04
C ILE A 196 0.10 5.11 1.19
N LEU A 197 -0.09 5.78 2.33
CA LEU A 197 -0.58 5.20 3.57
C LEU A 197 -2.06 5.55 3.77
N SER A 198 -2.96 4.57 3.77
CA SER A 198 -4.33 4.80 4.24
C SER A 198 -4.40 4.61 5.75
N THR A 199 -5.08 5.52 6.44
CA THR A 199 -5.38 5.36 7.86
C THR A 199 -6.54 6.23 8.31
N HIS A 200 -7.23 5.78 9.35
CA HIS A 200 -8.20 6.59 10.09
C HIS A 200 -7.69 6.96 11.50
N ASN A 201 -6.43 6.63 11.83
CA ASN A 201 -5.83 6.91 13.12
C ASN A 201 -5.32 8.36 13.18
N LYS A 202 -5.98 9.17 14.04
CA LYS A 202 -5.68 10.60 14.25
C LYS A 202 -4.24 10.84 14.70
N ASP A 203 -3.73 9.99 15.59
CA ASP A 203 -2.39 10.17 16.17
C ASP A 203 -1.33 9.97 15.11
N ILE A 204 -1.51 9.01 14.21
CA ILE A 204 -0.60 8.79 13.08
C ILE A 204 -0.58 10.04 12.19
N VAL A 205 -1.76 10.50 11.74
CA VAL A 205 -1.87 11.66 10.84
C VAL A 205 -1.24 12.90 11.46
N ASN A 206 -1.53 13.18 12.73
CA ASN A 206 -1.06 14.40 13.40
C ASN A 206 0.44 14.41 13.74
N ASN A 207 1.06 13.23 13.90
CA ASN A 207 2.46 13.13 14.33
C ASN A 207 3.47 12.98 13.19
N ILE A 208 3.04 12.58 11.97
CA ILE A 208 3.98 12.30 10.87
C ILE A 208 4.40 13.56 10.11
N GLN A 209 3.60 14.63 10.12
CA GLN A 209 3.86 15.90 9.42
C GLN A 209 4.20 15.67 7.91
N LYS A 210 3.41 14.87 7.24
CA LYS A 210 3.48 14.63 5.80
C LYS A 210 2.21 15.13 5.11
N ARG A 211 2.19 15.09 3.78
CA ARG A 211 1.00 15.45 3.01
C ARG A 211 -0.16 14.56 3.38
N VAL A 212 -1.30 15.19 3.66
CA VAL A 212 -2.54 14.52 4.06
C VAL A 212 -3.65 14.87 3.09
N ILE A 213 -4.21 13.83 2.48
CA ILE A 213 -5.38 13.93 1.61
C ILE A 213 -6.57 13.37 2.37
N THR A 214 -7.52 14.24 2.70
CA THR A 214 -8.73 13.86 3.42
C THR A 214 -9.84 13.53 2.43
N LEU A 215 -10.36 12.30 2.53
CA LEU A 215 -11.47 11.82 1.72
C LEU A 215 -12.77 11.78 2.54
N ASP A 216 -13.84 12.33 1.99
CA ASP A 216 -15.19 12.18 2.50
C ASP A 216 -16.15 11.86 1.36
N LYS A 217 -16.98 10.81 1.52
CA LYS A 217 -18.00 10.38 0.56
C LYS A 217 -17.52 10.32 -0.89
N GLY A 218 -16.30 9.81 -1.09
CA GLY A 218 -15.73 9.63 -2.41
C GLY A 218 -15.14 10.90 -3.06
N ARG A 219 -15.02 12.00 -2.33
CA ARG A 219 -14.42 13.25 -2.82
C ARG A 219 -13.23 13.65 -1.97
N ILE A 220 -12.28 14.38 -2.56
CA ILE A 220 -11.19 15.02 -1.81
C ILE A 220 -11.78 16.26 -1.14
N LEU A 221 -11.78 16.23 0.19
CA LEU A 221 -12.22 17.36 1.01
C LEU A 221 -11.09 18.36 1.23
N ARG A 222 -9.86 17.86 1.45
CA ARG A 222 -8.66 18.64 1.69
C ARG A 222 -7.43 17.90 1.14
N ASP A 223 -6.43 18.66 0.76
CA ASP A 223 -5.10 18.20 0.35
C ASP A 223 -4.08 19.22 0.89
N GLU A 224 -3.33 18.82 1.91
CA GLU A 224 -2.46 19.71 2.71
C GLU A 224 -1.08 19.09 2.85
N GLU A 225 0.00 19.83 2.50
CA GLU A 225 1.39 19.34 2.54
C GLU A 225 1.84 18.88 3.93
N GLN A 226 1.35 19.52 5.00
CA GLN A 226 1.54 19.16 6.40
C GLN A 226 0.17 19.18 7.09
N GLY A 227 -0.67 18.24 6.68
CA GLY A 227 -2.05 18.20 7.12
C GLY A 227 -2.23 17.60 8.52
N ARG A 228 -3.38 17.92 9.10
CA ARG A 228 -3.87 17.31 10.34
C ARG A 228 -5.14 16.53 10.07
N TYR A 229 -5.44 15.60 10.95
CA TYR A 229 -6.70 14.87 10.91
C TYR A 229 -7.87 15.79 11.22
N VAL A 230 -8.69 16.10 10.20
CA VAL A 230 -9.90 16.92 10.33
C VAL A 230 -11.01 16.24 9.56
N ILE A 231 -11.95 15.59 10.26
CA ILE A 231 -13.20 15.02 9.71
C ILE A 231 -14.34 15.33 10.65
#